data_bd0a7e86443db0749af1cb909361f95c
#
_entry.id   bd0a7e86443db0749af1cb909361f95c
#
_cell.length_a   1.000
_cell.length_b   1.000
_cell.length_c   1.000
_cell.angle_alpha   90.00
_cell.angle_beta   90.00
_cell.angle_gamma   90.00
#
_symmetry.space_group_name_H-M   'P 1'
#
loop_
_entity.id
_entity.type
_entity.pdbx_description
1 polymer ?
#
loop_
_entity_poly.entity_id
_entity_poly.type
_entity_poly.pdbx_seq_one_letter_code
_entity_poly.pdbx_strand_id
1 'polypeptide(L)'
;RSILEEAGCQIVRVTVPNRDAARALEKIKQSTKMPVVADIHFNHVMALHAVDAGADKIRINPGNIGKKERVEEILEKVQSRNLPIRIGVNAGSLEKDLLKKHGYPTAEAMVESAERHIAICREHHFDDIVVSLKASDTPLMIQAYRLFAEKYDYPLHLGVTEAGPYKQGSIKSAIGIGTLISEGIGDTIRVSLTDDPVQEVKVGFEILKSLNLATRGATIVACPTCGRLEDDLF
;
A
#
# COMPACT_ATOMS: atom_id res chain seq x y z
N ARG A 1 16.76 12.68 -12.42
CA ARG A 1 15.40 12.26 -12.04
C ARG A 1 15.39 10.76 -11.86
N SER A 2 14.67 10.27 -10.86
CA SER A 2 14.45 8.82 -10.68
C SER A 2 13.61 8.28 -11.83
N ILE A 3 13.97 7.09 -12.36
CA ILE A 3 13.21 6.40 -13.42
C ILE A 3 11.74 6.24 -13.02
N LEU A 4 11.47 6.01 -11.74
CA LEU A 4 10.11 5.93 -11.21
C LEU A 4 9.36 7.27 -11.28
N GLU A 5 10.05 8.39 -11.03
CA GLU A 5 9.48 9.74 -11.15
C GLU A 5 9.11 10.06 -12.59
N GLU A 6 9.95 9.67 -13.55
CA GLU A 6 9.68 9.80 -15.00
C GLU A 6 8.49 8.91 -15.42
N ALA A 7 8.39 7.70 -14.87
CA ALA A 7 7.25 6.82 -15.08
C ALA A 7 5.95 7.36 -14.46
N GLY A 8 6.02 8.39 -13.60
CA GLY A 8 4.88 9.06 -12.96
C GLY A 8 4.54 8.55 -11.57
N CYS A 9 5.43 7.82 -10.94
CA CYS A 9 5.28 7.48 -9.53
C CYS A 9 5.09 8.76 -8.70
N GLN A 10 4.09 8.77 -7.85
CA GLN A 10 3.76 9.93 -7.02
C GLN A 10 4.29 9.80 -5.59
N ILE A 11 4.43 8.58 -5.09
CA ILE A 11 4.93 8.26 -3.75
C ILE A 11 5.84 7.04 -3.87
N VAL A 12 7.04 7.11 -3.35
CA VAL A 12 7.97 5.99 -3.31
C VAL A 12 8.01 5.37 -1.92
N ARG A 13 8.07 4.05 -1.86
CA ARG A 13 8.24 3.31 -0.61
C ARG A 13 9.56 2.57 -0.61
N VAL A 14 10.33 2.72 0.46
CA VAL A 14 11.61 2.03 0.66
C VAL A 14 11.59 1.24 1.96
N THR A 15 12.14 0.03 1.93
CA THR A 15 12.27 -0.80 3.12
C THR A 15 13.50 -0.36 3.93
N VAL A 16 13.35 -0.27 5.25
CA VAL A 16 14.43 0.13 6.17
C VAL A 16 14.72 -1.01 7.16
N PRO A 17 15.47 -2.04 6.73
CA PRO A 17 15.75 -3.22 7.55
C PRO A 17 16.85 -2.99 8.60
N ASN A 18 17.75 -2.03 8.40
CA ASN A 18 18.92 -1.78 9.23
C ASN A 18 19.33 -0.29 9.19
N ARG A 19 20.35 0.05 10.00
CA ARG A 19 20.86 1.43 10.10
C ARG A 19 21.46 1.98 8.80
N ASP A 20 22.07 1.14 7.99
CA ASP A 20 22.66 1.59 6.72
C ASP A 20 21.57 1.96 5.71
N ALA A 21 20.47 1.20 5.68
CA ALA A 21 19.28 1.56 4.91
C ALA A 21 18.65 2.88 5.40
N ALA A 22 18.60 3.10 6.73
CA ALA A 22 18.13 4.36 7.28
C ALA A 22 19.02 5.55 6.89
N ARG A 23 20.35 5.40 6.89
CA ARG A 23 21.28 6.43 6.41
C ARG A 23 21.15 6.67 4.90
N ALA A 24 20.91 5.59 4.12
CA ALA A 24 20.68 5.73 2.68
C ALA A 24 19.39 6.50 2.35
N LEU A 25 18.39 6.47 3.24
CA LEU A 25 17.14 7.20 3.08
C LEU A 25 17.37 8.71 2.92
N GLU A 26 18.29 9.29 3.68
CA GLU A 26 18.64 10.72 3.58
C GLU A 26 19.12 11.07 2.17
N LYS A 27 20.00 10.24 1.58
CA LYS A 27 20.47 10.42 0.19
C LYS A 27 19.34 10.28 -0.82
N ILE A 28 18.43 9.32 -0.59
CA ILE A 28 17.24 9.12 -1.43
C ILE A 28 16.37 10.37 -1.39
N LYS A 29 16.11 10.93 -0.21
CA LYS A 29 15.34 12.17 -0.04
C LYS A 29 15.95 13.36 -0.77
N GLN A 30 17.27 13.47 -0.77
CA GLN A 30 17.98 14.54 -1.50
C GLN A 30 17.89 14.37 -3.02
N SER A 31 17.70 13.14 -3.52
CA SER A 31 17.69 12.80 -4.96
C SER A 31 16.30 12.84 -5.60
N THR A 32 15.22 12.94 -4.84
CA THR A 32 13.85 12.94 -5.35
C THR A 32 12.98 14.00 -4.66
N LYS A 33 11.97 14.49 -5.40
CA LYS A 33 10.92 15.37 -4.85
C LYS A 33 9.69 14.56 -4.40
N MET A 34 9.63 13.27 -4.73
CA MET A 34 8.52 12.42 -4.31
C MET A 34 8.53 12.23 -2.78
N PRO A 35 7.36 12.19 -2.14
CA PRO A 35 7.24 11.70 -0.77
C PRO A 35 7.80 10.29 -0.64
N VAL A 36 8.59 10.06 0.41
CA VAL A 36 9.23 8.77 0.71
C VAL A 36 8.60 8.14 1.92
N VAL A 37 8.02 6.96 1.75
CA VAL A 37 7.47 6.14 2.82
C VAL A 37 8.52 5.14 3.29
N ALA A 38 8.91 5.20 4.56
CA ALA A 38 9.78 4.20 5.18
C ALA A 38 8.96 3.01 5.66
N ASP A 39 9.27 1.83 5.13
CA ASP A 39 8.58 0.58 5.44
C ASP A 39 9.35 -0.18 6.52
N ILE A 40 8.78 -0.22 7.72
CA ILE A 40 9.36 -0.83 8.91
C ILE A 40 8.70 -2.18 9.16
N HIS A 41 9.49 -3.26 9.12
CA HIS A 41 8.96 -4.60 9.30
C HIS A 41 9.00 -5.08 10.75
N PHE A 42 10.18 -5.12 11.38
CA PHE A 42 10.35 -5.77 12.69
C PHE A 42 10.94 -4.87 13.78
N ASN A 43 11.81 -3.97 13.42
CA ASN A 43 12.58 -3.19 14.37
C ASN A 43 12.07 -1.75 14.44
N HIS A 44 11.35 -1.42 15.52
CA HIS A 44 10.81 -0.07 15.74
C HIS A 44 11.90 1.02 15.78
N VAL A 45 13.12 0.72 16.23
CA VAL A 45 14.24 1.68 16.24
C VAL A 45 14.56 2.17 14.82
N MET A 46 14.33 1.33 13.80
CA MET A 46 14.52 1.75 12.41
C MET A 46 13.46 2.80 11.98
N ALA A 47 12.27 2.79 12.58
CA ALA A 47 11.29 3.85 12.38
C ALA A 47 11.81 5.20 12.90
N LEU A 48 12.41 5.21 14.09
CA LEU A 48 12.98 6.41 14.70
C LEU A 48 14.11 6.98 13.81
N HIS A 49 15.02 6.11 13.35
CA HIS A 49 16.08 6.52 12.43
C HIS A 49 15.54 7.00 11.06
N ALA A 50 14.48 6.39 10.54
CA ALA A 50 13.87 6.82 9.28
C ALA A 50 13.22 8.20 9.39
N VAL A 51 12.59 8.51 10.53
CA VAL A 51 12.06 9.85 10.83
C VAL A 51 13.20 10.87 10.85
N ASP A 52 14.31 10.57 11.52
CA ASP A 52 15.48 11.46 11.59
C ASP A 52 16.14 11.66 10.21
N ALA A 53 16.13 10.62 9.37
CA ALA A 53 16.62 10.66 7.99
C ALA A 53 15.67 11.38 6.99
N GLY A 54 14.53 11.90 7.46
CA GLY A 54 13.63 12.72 6.65
C GLY A 54 12.57 11.94 5.86
N ALA A 55 12.16 10.75 6.32
CA ALA A 55 10.98 10.08 5.77
C ALA A 55 9.74 10.97 5.88
N ASP A 56 8.85 10.93 4.88
CA ASP A 56 7.60 11.71 4.88
C ASP A 56 6.43 10.92 5.49
N LYS A 57 6.58 9.62 5.65
CA LYS A 57 5.60 8.72 6.26
C LYS A 57 6.28 7.46 6.78
N ILE A 58 5.81 6.94 7.89
CA ILE A 58 6.24 5.63 8.41
C ILE A 58 5.14 4.59 8.16
N ARG A 59 5.52 3.44 7.61
CA ARG A 59 4.62 2.29 7.56
C ARG A 59 5.06 1.26 8.59
N ILE A 60 4.13 0.82 9.42
CA ILE A 60 4.31 -0.28 10.36
C ILE A 60 3.39 -1.45 9.99
N ASN A 61 3.84 -2.67 10.32
CA ASN A 61 3.04 -3.88 10.18
C ASN A 61 2.64 -4.39 11.57
N PRO A 62 1.35 -4.36 11.92
CA PRO A 62 0.86 -4.81 13.23
C PRO A 62 1.38 -6.17 13.67
N GLY A 63 1.35 -7.16 12.80
CA GLY A 63 1.78 -8.51 13.13
C GLY A 63 3.28 -8.66 13.38
N ASN A 64 4.09 -7.67 13.02
CA ASN A 64 5.56 -7.76 13.07
C ASN A 64 6.22 -6.73 13.99
N ILE A 65 5.59 -5.58 14.25
CA ILE A 65 6.21 -4.48 15.01
C ILE A 65 6.38 -4.82 16.50
N GLY A 66 5.55 -5.70 17.01
CA GLY A 66 5.64 -6.26 18.36
C GLY A 66 4.76 -5.52 19.37
N LYS A 67 5.30 -5.26 20.56
CA LYS A 67 4.54 -4.77 21.72
C LYS A 67 4.06 -3.33 21.56
N LYS A 68 3.02 -2.97 22.33
CA LYS A 68 2.39 -1.64 22.38
C LYS A 68 3.41 -0.53 22.61
N GLU A 69 4.33 -0.71 23.57
CA GLU A 69 5.34 0.29 23.93
C GLU A 69 6.20 0.71 22.74
N ARG A 70 6.49 -0.21 21.81
CA ARG A 70 7.25 0.10 20.59
C ARG A 70 6.46 0.95 19.60
N VAL A 71 5.14 0.76 19.55
CA VAL A 71 4.26 1.60 18.73
C VAL A 71 4.17 2.99 19.33
N GLU A 72 4.08 3.10 20.65
CA GLU A 72 4.06 4.35 21.40
C GLU A 72 5.33 5.19 21.15
N GLU A 73 6.52 4.57 21.22
CA GLU A 73 7.78 5.26 20.88
C GLU A 73 7.78 5.80 19.42
N ILE A 74 7.22 5.04 18.47
CA ILE A 74 7.09 5.51 17.08
C ILE A 74 6.11 6.68 17.03
N LEU A 75 4.96 6.61 17.72
CA LEU A 75 3.96 7.65 17.74
C LEU A 75 4.51 8.97 18.28
N GLU A 76 5.21 8.95 19.42
CA GLU A 76 5.87 10.13 19.98
C GLU A 76 6.83 10.76 18.97
N LYS A 77 7.62 9.93 18.28
CA LYS A 77 8.60 10.41 17.31
C LYS A 77 7.95 11.04 16.08
N VAL A 78 6.90 10.42 15.51
CA VAL A 78 6.23 10.96 14.32
C VAL A 78 5.41 12.20 14.64
N GLN A 79 4.78 12.26 15.82
CA GLN A 79 4.09 13.45 16.31
C GLN A 79 5.03 14.65 16.41
N SER A 80 6.25 14.46 16.94
CA SER A 80 7.25 15.54 17.06
C SER A 80 7.67 16.13 15.72
N ARG A 81 7.35 15.49 14.60
CA ARG A 81 7.68 15.89 13.23
C ARG A 81 6.45 16.10 12.33
N ASN A 82 5.24 15.98 12.87
CA ASN A 82 3.97 16.04 12.13
C ASN A 82 3.94 15.08 10.93
N LEU A 83 4.36 13.83 11.13
CA LEU A 83 4.40 12.82 10.08
C LEU A 83 3.24 11.84 10.22
N PRO A 84 2.58 11.46 9.12
CA PRO A 84 1.54 10.45 9.15
C PRO A 84 2.11 9.03 9.30
N ILE A 85 1.30 8.13 9.84
CA ILE A 85 1.59 6.69 9.90
C ILE A 85 0.67 5.92 8.95
N ARG A 86 1.21 4.88 8.32
CA ARG A 86 0.38 3.85 7.71
C ARG A 86 0.40 2.57 8.53
N ILE A 87 -0.77 2.16 9.01
CA ILE A 87 -1.04 0.85 9.59
C ILE A 87 -1.22 -0.13 8.43
N GLY A 88 -0.22 -0.98 8.20
CA GLY A 88 -0.18 -1.86 7.04
C GLY A 88 -0.37 -3.32 7.42
N VAL A 89 -1.62 -3.76 7.55
CA VAL A 89 -1.98 -5.16 7.79
C VAL A 89 -1.74 -5.99 6.53
N ASN A 90 -1.19 -7.19 6.73
CA ASN A 90 -1.02 -8.19 5.68
C ASN A 90 -1.53 -9.53 6.19
N ALA A 91 -2.41 -10.18 5.42
CA ALA A 91 -2.99 -11.48 5.76
C ALA A 91 -1.94 -12.55 6.07
N GLY A 92 -0.79 -12.52 5.37
CA GLY A 92 0.32 -13.45 5.59
C GLY A 92 1.13 -13.22 6.88
N SER A 93 0.86 -12.15 7.63
CA SER A 93 1.59 -11.79 8.84
C SER A 93 0.69 -11.27 9.96
N LEU A 94 -0.52 -11.81 10.07
CA LEU A 94 -1.42 -11.50 11.18
C LEU A 94 -0.86 -12.00 12.51
N GLU A 95 -1.25 -11.33 13.59
CA GLU A 95 -0.90 -11.69 14.95
C GLU A 95 -1.37 -13.12 15.29
N LYS A 96 -0.53 -13.86 16.01
CA LYS A 96 -0.79 -15.28 16.33
C LYS A 96 -2.08 -15.52 17.11
N ASP A 97 -2.44 -14.59 17.99
CA ASP A 97 -3.67 -14.66 18.78
C ASP A 97 -4.91 -14.44 17.92
N LEU A 98 -4.84 -13.55 16.90
CA LEU A 98 -5.90 -13.39 15.91
C LEU A 98 -6.07 -14.62 15.05
N LEU A 99 -4.96 -15.21 14.57
CA LEU A 99 -5.01 -16.47 13.82
C LEU A 99 -5.59 -17.60 14.67
N LYS A 100 -5.27 -17.65 15.98
CA LYS A 100 -5.88 -18.62 16.90
C LYS A 100 -7.38 -18.38 17.11
N LYS A 101 -7.80 -17.11 17.19
CA LYS A 101 -9.21 -16.72 17.38
C LYS A 101 -10.07 -17.02 16.16
N HIS A 102 -9.57 -16.71 14.96
CA HIS A 102 -10.32 -16.81 13.70
C HIS A 102 -10.03 -18.10 12.92
N GLY A 103 -9.04 -18.90 13.34
CA GLY A 103 -8.63 -20.16 12.70
C GLY A 103 -7.71 -19.99 11.49
N TYR A 104 -7.93 -18.94 10.68
CA TYR A 104 -7.14 -18.58 9.49
C TYR A 104 -7.28 -17.08 9.20
N PRO A 105 -6.51 -16.51 8.24
CA PRO A 105 -6.67 -15.10 7.86
C PRO A 105 -8.06 -14.86 7.24
N THR A 106 -8.92 -14.10 7.96
CA THR A 106 -10.25 -13.68 7.50
C THR A 106 -10.28 -12.15 7.36
N ALA A 107 -11.29 -11.62 6.69
CA ALA A 107 -11.52 -10.18 6.59
C ALA A 107 -11.66 -9.54 7.98
N GLU A 108 -12.40 -10.18 8.87
CA GLU A 108 -12.61 -9.75 10.26
C GLU A 108 -11.29 -9.73 11.05
N ALA A 109 -10.45 -10.77 10.89
CA ALA A 109 -9.14 -10.82 11.54
C ALA A 109 -8.23 -9.68 11.07
N MET A 110 -8.25 -9.36 9.78
CA MET A 110 -7.48 -8.26 9.21
C MET A 110 -7.98 -6.90 9.73
N VAL A 111 -9.29 -6.70 9.79
CA VAL A 111 -9.89 -5.48 10.34
C VAL A 111 -9.58 -5.35 11.82
N GLU A 112 -9.73 -6.41 12.63
CA GLU A 112 -9.39 -6.41 14.06
C GLU A 112 -7.92 -6.08 14.30
N SER A 113 -7.00 -6.57 13.45
CA SER A 113 -5.59 -6.22 13.52
C SER A 113 -5.37 -4.70 13.32
N ALA A 114 -6.04 -4.09 12.36
CA ALA A 114 -5.99 -2.64 12.15
C ALA A 114 -6.62 -1.88 13.33
N GLU A 115 -7.78 -2.31 13.82
CA GLU A 115 -8.50 -1.70 14.94
C GLU A 115 -7.65 -1.61 16.20
N ARG A 116 -6.89 -2.65 16.54
CA ARG A 116 -5.99 -2.67 17.70
C ARG A 116 -4.93 -1.57 17.63
N HIS A 117 -4.36 -1.34 16.45
CA HIS A 117 -3.33 -0.30 16.27
C HIS A 117 -3.93 1.10 16.17
N ILE A 118 -5.12 1.24 15.58
CA ILE A 118 -5.88 2.49 15.60
C ILE A 118 -6.23 2.87 17.05
N ALA A 119 -6.61 1.90 17.89
CA ALA A 119 -6.90 2.16 19.30
C ALA A 119 -5.66 2.72 20.03
N ILE A 120 -4.47 2.16 19.80
CA ILE A 120 -3.21 2.69 20.37
C ILE A 120 -2.97 4.14 19.87
N CYS A 121 -3.16 4.40 18.58
CA CYS A 121 -3.01 5.75 18.04
C CYS A 121 -3.98 6.75 18.70
N ARG A 122 -5.24 6.36 18.87
CA ARG A 122 -6.27 7.21 19.53
C ARG A 122 -5.96 7.48 20.99
N GLU A 123 -5.44 6.51 21.75
CA GLU A 123 -4.97 6.70 23.13
C GLU A 123 -3.88 7.79 23.20
N HIS A 124 -3.09 7.96 22.15
CA HIS A 124 -2.06 8.99 22.02
C HIS A 124 -2.54 10.25 21.28
N HIS A 125 -3.84 10.42 21.04
CA HIS A 125 -4.41 11.55 20.30
C HIS A 125 -3.79 11.74 18.91
N PHE A 126 -3.53 10.61 18.21
CA PHE A 126 -2.91 10.61 16.90
C PHE A 126 -3.89 10.09 15.83
N ASP A 127 -4.30 10.99 14.90
CA ASP A 127 -5.30 10.71 13.87
C ASP A 127 -4.74 10.73 12.43
N ASP A 128 -3.48 11.13 12.23
CA ASP A 128 -2.83 11.12 10.90
C ASP A 128 -2.49 9.69 10.44
N ILE A 129 -3.53 8.89 10.24
CA ILE A 129 -3.46 7.47 9.95
C ILE A 129 -3.92 7.18 8.52
N VAL A 130 -3.18 6.33 7.82
CA VAL A 130 -3.60 5.64 6.61
C VAL A 130 -3.67 4.15 6.90
N VAL A 131 -4.67 3.43 6.38
CA VAL A 131 -4.78 1.99 6.61
C VAL A 131 -4.61 1.22 5.31
N SER A 132 -3.98 0.06 5.37
CA SER A 132 -3.95 -0.90 4.27
C SER A 132 -4.17 -2.32 4.78
N LEU A 133 -5.04 -3.06 4.09
CA LEU A 133 -5.48 -4.43 4.43
C LEU A 133 -5.18 -5.34 3.24
N LYS A 134 -3.91 -5.77 3.12
CA LYS A 134 -3.43 -6.46 1.93
C LYS A 134 -3.45 -7.97 2.11
N ALA A 135 -3.84 -8.66 1.04
CA ALA A 135 -3.75 -10.11 0.92
C ALA A 135 -3.31 -10.49 -0.50
N SER A 136 -2.77 -11.68 -0.67
CA SER A 136 -2.52 -12.29 -1.99
C SER A 136 -3.79 -12.91 -2.58
N ASP A 137 -4.75 -13.25 -1.74
CA ASP A 137 -6.11 -13.62 -2.11
C ASP A 137 -6.93 -12.35 -2.37
N THR A 138 -7.35 -12.16 -3.62
CA THR A 138 -8.04 -10.95 -4.06
C THR A 138 -9.45 -10.81 -3.47
N PRO A 139 -10.29 -11.85 -3.41
CA PRO A 139 -11.58 -11.81 -2.74
C PRO A 139 -11.47 -11.43 -1.25
N LEU A 140 -10.54 -12.05 -0.52
CA LEU A 140 -10.29 -11.74 0.89
C LEU A 140 -9.90 -10.27 1.07
N MET A 141 -9.00 -9.76 0.22
CA MET A 141 -8.58 -8.37 0.25
C MET A 141 -9.78 -7.43 0.05
N ILE A 142 -10.61 -7.67 -0.96
CA ILE A 142 -11.79 -6.85 -1.26
C ILE A 142 -12.74 -6.84 -0.05
N GLN A 143 -13.02 -8.00 0.52
CA GLN A 143 -13.90 -8.12 1.70
C GLN A 143 -13.34 -7.34 2.91
N ALA A 144 -12.04 -7.44 3.17
CA ALA A 144 -11.41 -6.74 4.29
C ALA A 144 -11.51 -5.21 4.14
N TYR A 145 -11.26 -4.66 2.94
CA TYR A 145 -11.41 -3.22 2.71
C TYR A 145 -12.86 -2.75 2.80
N ARG A 146 -13.83 -3.49 2.24
CA ARG A 146 -15.26 -3.17 2.36
C ARG A 146 -15.68 -3.13 3.84
N LEU A 147 -15.36 -4.19 4.59
CA LEU A 147 -15.69 -4.28 6.02
C LEU A 147 -15.07 -3.14 6.83
N PHE A 148 -13.85 -2.73 6.49
CA PHE A 148 -13.19 -1.61 7.15
C PHE A 148 -13.84 -0.28 6.79
N ALA A 149 -14.12 -0.04 5.50
CA ALA A 149 -14.73 1.20 5.01
C ALA A 149 -16.16 1.41 5.52
N GLU A 150 -16.91 0.34 5.81
CA GLU A 150 -18.22 0.43 6.46
C GLU A 150 -18.14 0.95 7.91
N LYS A 151 -16.99 0.76 8.59
CA LYS A 151 -16.81 1.10 10.00
C LYS A 151 -16.05 2.40 10.24
N TYR A 152 -15.13 2.75 9.34
CA TYR A 152 -14.13 3.78 9.55
C TYR A 152 -13.90 4.65 8.31
N ASP A 153 -13.70 5.94 8.54
CA ASP A 153 -13.40 6.94 7.51
C ASP A 153 -11.92 7.34 7.53
N TYR A 154 -11.02 6.33 7.58
CA TYR A 154 -9.59 6.58 7.43
C TYR A 154 -9.17 6.42 5.96
N PRO A 155 -8.22 7.25 5.47
CA PRO A 155 -7.65 7.06 4.15
C PRO A 155 -7.11 5.64 3.94
N LEU A 156 -7.43 5.04 2.78
CA LEU A 156 -7.10 3.66 2.45
C LEU A 156 -6.04 3.57 1.35
N HIS A 157 -5.03 2.74 1.61
CA HIS A 157 -4.00 2.42 0.64
C HIS A 157 -4.20 1.02 0.07
N LEU A 158 -4.72 0.93 -1.14
CA LEU A 158 -5.12 -0.32 -1.79
C LEU A 158 -3.94 -1.06 -2.43
N GLY A 159 -4.05 -2.38 -2.50
CA GLY A 159 -3.13 -3.22 -3.28
C GLY A 159 -3.23 -4.68 -2.94
N VAL A 160 -3.12 -5.53 -3.95
CA VAL A 160 -2.91 -6.96 -3.79
C VAL A 160 -1.44 -7.19 -3.49
N THR A 161 -1.09 -7.92 -2.42
CA THR A 161 0.29 -8.27 -2.13
C THR A 161 0.66 -9.57 -2.85
N GLU A 162 1.95 -9.70 -3.25
CA GLU A 162 2.45 -10.91 -3.92
C GLU A 162 1.56 -11.32 -5.11
N ALA A 163 1.17 -10.34 -5.93
CA ALA A 163 0.21 -10.58 -7.01
C ALA A 163 0.78 -11.52 -8.09
N GLY A 164 2.11 -11.60 -8.22
CA GLY A 164 2.79 -12.50 -9.14
C GLY A 164 3.50 -11.78 -10.30
N PRO A 165 3.89 -12.53 -11.36
CA PRO A 165 4.54 -11.96 -12.53
C PRO A 165 3.60 -11.02 -13.29
N TYR A 166 4.16 -10.23 -14.21
CA TYR A 166 3.49 -9.12 -14.88
C TYR A 166 2.06 -9.41 -15.32
N LYS A 167 1.82 -10.46 -16.09
CA LYS A 167 0.49 -10.77 -16.64
C LYS A 167 -0.53 -11.11 -15.54
N GLN A 168 -0.22 -12.09 -14.70
CA GLN A 168 -1.13 -12.54 -13.64
C GLN A 168 -1.30 -11.47 -12.56
N GLY A 169 -0.20 -10.83 -12.17
CA GLY A 169 -0.22 -9.77 -11.16
C GLY A 169 -1.00 -8.53 -11.59
N SER A 170 -0.94 -8.17 -12.88
CA SER A 170 -1.74 -7.08 -13.45
C SER A 170 -3.23 -7.39 -13.39
N ILE A 171 -3.63 -8.62 -13.75
CA ILE A 171 -5.04 -9.05 -13.71
C ILE A 171 -5.55 -9.04 -12.26
N LYS A 172 -4.81 -9.65 -11.32
CA LYS A 172 -5.19 -9.65 -9.90
C LYS A 172 -5.32 -8.23 -9.34
N SER A 173 -4.35 -7.38 -9.66
CA SER A 173 -4.36 -5.98 -9.21
C SER A 173 -5.50 -5.18 -9.83
N ALA A 174 -5.79 -5.39 -11.11
CA ALA A 174 -6.91 -4.74 -11.78
C ALA A 174 -8.25 -5.13 -11.16
N ILE A 175 -8.44 -6.41 -10.87
CA ILE A 175 -9.66 -6.89 -10.20
C ILE A 175 -9.74 -6.31 -8.78
N GLY A 176 -8.70 -6.49 -7.96
CA GLY A 176 -8.75 -6.11 -6.55
C GLY A 176 -8.84 -4.60 -6.34
N ILE A 177 -7.96 -3.84 -6.97
CA ILE A 177 -7.92 -2.37 -6.86
C ILE A 177 -9.11 -1.77 -7.63
N GLY A 178 -9.38 -2.24 -8.86
CA GLY A 178 -10.43 -1.70 -9.70
C GLY A 178 -11.82 -1.85 -9.08
N THR A 179 -12.12 -2.99 -8.48
CA THR A 179 -13.40 -3.21 -7.78
C THR A 179 -13.59 -2.19 -6.67
N LEU A 180 -12.62 -2.04 -5.77
CA LEU A 180 -12.74 -1.12 -4.63
C LEU A 180 -12.85 0.33 -5.05
N ILE A 181 -12.04 0.77 -6.02
CA ILE A 181 -12.09 2.15 -6.51
C ILE A 181 -13.44 2.44 -7.21
N SER A 182 -13.99 1.48 -7.96
CA SER A 182 -15.31 1.64 -8.60
C SER A 182 -16.45 1.78 -7.59
N GLU A 183 -16.24 1.33 -6.36
CA GLU A 183 -17.15 1.48 -5.22
C GLU A 183 -16.87 2.74 -4.38
N GLY A 184 -15.90 3.57 -4.79
CA GLY A 184 -15.49 4.78 -4.06
C GLY A 184 -14.59 4.50 -2.85
N ILE A 185 -14.02 3.29 -2.76
CA ILE A 185 -13.13 2.88 -1.66
C ILE A 185 -11.67 2.99 -2.10
N GLY A 186 -10.88 3.81 -1.41
CA GLY A 186 -9.44 3.92 -1.58
C GLY A 186 -8.95 5.26 -2.08
N ASP A 187 -7.81 5.72 -1.56
CA ASP A 187 -7.21 7.04 -1.79
C ASP A 187 -5.87 6.95 -2.51
N THR A 188 -5.14 5.87 -2.28
CA THR A 188 -3.86 5.59 -2.93
C THR A 188 -3.76 4.11 -3.30
N ILE A 189 -2.98 3.80 -4.33
CA ILE A 189 -2.83 2.43 -4.82
C ILE A 189 -1.36 2.01 -4.91
N ARG A 190 -1.10 0.71 -4.81
CA ARG A 190 0.16 0.08 -5.18
C ARG A 190 -0.09 -1.26 -5.86
N VAL A 191 0.37 -1.38 -7.09
CA VAL A 191 0.51 -2.65 -7.78
C VAL A 191 1.78 -3.36 -7.26
N SER A 192 1.77 -4.67 -7.09
CA SER A 192 2.91 -5.46 -6.63
C SER A 192 3.18 -6.59 -7.61
N LEU A 193 4.26 -6.46 -8.38
CA LEU A 193 4.68 -7.41 -9.40
C LEU A 193 6.06 -8.00 -9.09
N THR A 194 6.29 -9.22 -9.56
CA THR A 194 7.64 -9.78 -9.67
C THR A 194 8.23 -9.34 -11.00
N ASP A 195 8.55 -8.03 -11.12
CA ASP A 195 9.01 -7.37 -12.32
C ASP A 195 9.71 -6.04 -11.97
N ASP A 196 10.18 -5.30 -12.98
CA ASP A 196 10.71 -3.94 -12.80
C ASP A 196 9.65 -3.04 -12.15
N PRO A 197 9.99 -2.27 -11.10
CA PRO A 197 9.05 -1.37 -10.42
C PRO A 197 8.36 -0.34 -11.33
N VAL A 198 8.98 0.01 -12.46
CA VAL A 198 8.35 0.87 -13.49
C VAL A 198 7.09 0.23 -14.07
N GLN A 199 7.05 -1.09 -14.18
CA GLN A 199 5.86 -1.80 -14.66
C GLN A 199 4.71 -1.72 -13.65
N GLU A 200 5.01 -1.73 -12.34
CA GLU A 200 3.99 -1.52 -11.30
C GLU A 200 3.29 -0.16 -11.48
N VAL A 201 4.08 0.90 -11.77
CA VAL A 201 3.55 2.25 -12.02
C VAL A 201 2.67 2.28 -13.26
N LYS A 202 3.14 1.67 -14.37
CA LYS A 202 2.38 1.61 -15.63
C LYS A 202 1.05 0.89 -15.44
N VAL A 203 1.06 -0.30 -14.83
CA VAL A 203 -0.17 -1.06 -14.56
C VAL A 203 -1.11 -0.28 -13.63
N GLY A 204 -0.59 0.42 -12.61
CA GLY A 204 -1.39 1.29 -11.76
C GLY A 204 -2.12 2.37 -12.55
N PHE A 205 -1.44 3.04 -13.48
CA PHE A 205 -2.08 4.02 -14.37
C PHE A 205 -3.08 3.40 -15.33
N GLU A 206 -2.84 2.22 -15.89
CA GLU A 206 -3.80 1.54 -16.75
C GLU A 206 -5.09 1.17 -15.99
N ILE A 207 -4.98 0.75 -14.72
CA ILE A 207 -6.16 0.54 -13.87
C ILE A 207 -6.95 1.85 -13.69
N LEU A 208 -6.28 2.95 -13.35
CA LEU A 208 -6.93 4.25 -13.15
C LEU A 208 -7.53 4.79 -14.44
N LYS A 209 -6.86 4.65 -15.57
CA LYS A 209 -7.38 5.05 -16.89
C LYS A 209 -8.63 4.25 -17.29
N SER A 210 -8.62 2.93 -17.01
CA SER A 210 -9.78 2.06 -17.30
C SER A 210 -11.03 2.45 -16.51
N LEU A 211 -10.85 3.20 -15.41
CA LEU A 211 -11.93 3.76 -14.59
C LEU A 211 -12.17 5.26 -14.83
N ASN A 212 -11.54 5.86 -15.85
CA ASN A 212 -11.58 7.28 -16.16
C ASN A 212 -11.10 8.21 -15.02
N LEU A 213 -10.20 7.70 -14.15
CA LEU A 213 -9.63 8.43 -13.01
C LEU A 213 -8.25 9.01 -13.31
N ALA A 214 -7.67 8.72 -14.46
CA ALA A 214 -6.42 9.30 -14.93
C ALA A 214 -6.43 9.44 -16.46
N THR A 215 -5.71 10.46 -16.97
CA THR A 215 -5.65 10.81 -18.40
C THR A 215 -4.23 10.77 -18.95
N ARG A 216 -3.37 9.90 -18.42
CA ARG A 216 -1.96 9.83 -18.82
C ARG A 216 -1.79 8.96 -20.08
N GLY A 217 -1.22 9.53 -21.14
CA GLY A 217 -0.94 8.84 -22.41
C GLY A 217 -2.17 8.57 -23.26
N ALA A 218 -2.00 7.86 -24.37
CA ALA A 218 -3.08 7.50 -25.29
C ALA A 218 -3.92 6.35 -24.71
N THR A 219 -5.22 6.35 -25.01
CA THR A 219 -6.08 5.18 -24.83
C THR A 219 -6.18 4.45 -26.16
N ILE A 220 -5.70 3.22 -26.21
CA ILE A 220 -5.73 2.38 -27.42
C ILE A 220 -7.02 1.56 -27.37
N VAL A 221 -7.86 1.75 -28.39
CA VAL A 221 -9.02 0.89 -28.64
C VAL A 221 -8.69 0.04 -29.85
N ALA A 222 -8.59 -1.27 -29.66
CA ALA A 222 -8.28 -2.21 -30.73
C ALA A 222 -9.47 -3.15 -30.96
N CYS A 223 -9.88 -3.26 -32.20
CA CYS A 223 -10.91 -4.20 -32.60
C CYS A 223 -10.25 -5.43 -33.27
N PRO A 224 -10.50 -6.67 -32.76
CA PRO A 224 -9.92 -7.88 -33.33
C PRO A 224 -10.57 -8.33 -34.63
N THR A 225 -11.39 -7.48 -35.25
CA THR A 225 -12.21 -7.76 -36.43
C THR A 225 -13.55 -8.47 -36.15
N CYS A 226 -14.54 -8.25 -37.02
CA CYS A 226 -15.83 -8.93 -36.97
C CYS A 226 -16.43 -9.01 -38.39
N GLY A 227 -17.64 -9.55 -38.55
CA GLY A 227 -18.32 -9.64 -39.84
C GLY A 227 -18.62 -8.32 -40.55
N ARG A 228 -18.24 -7.18 -39.98
CA ARG A 228 -18.31 -5.82 -40.58
C ARG A 228 -16.95 -5.30 -41.05
N LEU A 229 -15.95 -6.16 -41.11
CA LEU A 229 -14.62 -5.79 -41.61
C LEU A 229 -14.70 -5.57 -43.12
N GLU A 230 -14.29 -4.39 -43.57
CA GLU A 230 -14.24 -4.02 -44.98
C GLU A 230 -12.82 -4.10 -45.56
N ASP A 231 -11.80 -4.05 -44.69
CA ASP A 231 -10.37 -4.11 -45.01
C ASP A 231 -9.68 -5.31 -44.40
N ASP A 232 -8.66 -5.85 -45.08
CA ASP A 232 -7.79 -6.90 -44.59
C ASP A 232 -6.76 -6.28 -43.61
N LEU A 233 -6.82 -6.68 -42.35
CA LEU A 233 -5.97 -6.15 -41.28
C LEU A 233 -4.75 -7.05 -40.95
N PHE A 234 -4.51 -8.16 -41.66
CA PHE A 234 -3.42 -9.09 -41.44
C PHE A 234 -2.58 -9.36 -42.69
#